data_325497785b3a4958881ed2a4253efefb
#
_entry.id   325497785b3a4958881ed2a4253efefb
#
_cell.length_a   1.000
_cell.length_b   1.000
_cell.length_c   1.000
_cell.angle_alpha   90.00
_cell.angle_beta   90.00
_cell.angle_gamma   90.00
#
_symmetry.space_group_name_H-M   'P 1'
#
loop_
_entity.id
_entity.type
_entity.pdbx_description
1 polymer ?
#
loop_
_entity_poly.entity_id
_entity_poly.type
_entity_poly.pdbx_seq_one_letter_code
_entity_poly.pdbx_strand_id
1 'polypeptide(L)'
;DILSQSFIEIDKNDDAGSLYKKVSERALIQIEEFLPKLILGNYSRIKQNHELANTWRKRGESDGKIDWRMDAKSIHNLVRGLTKPYVGAHFLHSDKEIKVWKTQIIKCDFLNIEPGKVMGIDKKGCLIIKCGKNSLKLIKIEPNLSASIGDYL
;
A
#
# COMPACT_ATOMS: atom_id res chain seq x y z
N ASP A 1 7.86 -8.95 27.34
CA ASP A 1 7.26 -7.79 28.03
C ASP A 1 7.45 -6.53 27.18
N ILE A 2 6.53 -5.58 27.30
CA ILE A 2 6.56 -4.30 26.58
C ILE A 2 7.19 -3.24 27.49
N LEU A 3 8.27 -2.64 27.01
CA LEU A 3 8.96 -1.55 27.71
C LEU A 3 8.35 -0.19 27.40
N SER A 4 8.03 0.05 26.14
CA SER A 4 7.42 1.30 25.66
C SER A 4 6.50 1.01 24.47
N GLN A 5 5.42 1.74 24.36
CA GLN A 5 4.47 1.62 23.25
C GLN A 5 3.82 2.98 22.98
N SER A 6 3.67 3.33 21.71
CA SER A 6 3.03 4.54 21.25
C SER A 6 2.06 4.28 20.13
N PHE A 7 0.99 5.06 20.10
CA PHE A 7 0.06 5.06 18.98
C PHE A 7 0.55 5.99 17.86
N ILE A 8 0.33 5.55 16.63
CA ILE A 8 0.58 6.33 15.42
C ILE A 8 -0.70 6.33 14.60
N GLU A 9 -1.24 7.51 14.35
CA GLU A 9 -2.43 7.65 13.51
C GLU A 9 -2.07 7.43 12.04
N ILE A 10 -2.85 6.56 11.38
CA ILE A 10 -2.72 6.26 9.96
C ILE A 10 -3.82 7.01 9.21
N ASP A 11 -3.43 8.04 8.47
CA ASP A 11 -4.34 8.83 7.66
C ASP A 11 -4.75 8.11 6.37
N LYS A 12 -5.89 8.53 5.81
CA LYS A 12 -6.35 8.02 4.52
C LYS A 12 -5.38 8.26 3.36
N ASN A 13 -4.52 9.27 3.49
CA ASN A 13 -3.51 9.64 2.49
C ASN A 13 -2.14 9.02 2.77
N ASP A 14 -1.97 8.34 3.91
CA ASP A 14 -0.71 7.68 4.21
C ASP A 14 -0.44 6.53 3.22
N ASP A 15 0.81 6.39 2.89
CA ASP A 15 1.38 5.28 2.17
C ASP A 15 2.53 4.64 2.99
N ALA A 16 3.14 3.61 2.45
CA ALA A 16 4.22 2.91 3.14
C ALA A 16 5.39 3.84 3.52
N GLY A 17 5.72 4.80 2.65
CA GLY A 17 6.83 5.73 2.90
C GLY A 17 6.51 6.74 4.01
N SER A 18 5.32 7.36 3.97
CA SER A 18 4.90 8.31 5.00
C SER A 18 4.72 7.64 6.36
N LEU A 19 4.14 6.44 6.38
CA LEU A 19 3.98 5.68 7.62
C LEU A 19 5.32 5.25 8.20
N TYR A 20 6.25 4.77 7.36
CA TYR A 20 7.60 4.42 7.79
C TYR A 20 8.31 5.60 8.47
N LYS A 21 8.18 6.80 7.89
CA LYS A 21 8.72 8.03 8.50
C LYS A 21 8.11 8.32 9.87
N LYS A 22 6.77 8.29 9.99
CA LYS A 22 6.05 8.47 11.27
C LYS A 22 6.51 7.46 12.32
N VAL A 23 6.67 6.18 11.94
CA VAL A 23 7.15 5.13 12.85
C VAL A 23 8.57 5.41 13.32
N SER A 24 9.47 5.78 12.40
CA SER A 24 10.87 6.05 12.73
C SER A 24 11.01 7.25 13.67
N GLU A 25 10.30 8.34 13.39
CA GLU A 25 10.29 9.53 14.26
C GLU A 25 9.77 9.21 15.66
N ARG A 26 8.68 8.45 15.75
CA ARG A 26 8.12 8.04 17.05
C ARG A 26 9.04 7.08 17.80
N ALA A 27 9.73 6.17 17.11
CA ALA A 27 10.69 5.26 17.72
C ALA A 27 11.88 6.02 18.34
N LEU A 28 12.39 7.06 17.68
CA LEU A 28 13.45 7.91 18.23
C LEU A 28 13.01 8.60 19.51
N ILE A 29 11.83 9.22 19.51
CA ILE A 29 11.25 9.86 20.70
C ILE A 29 11.12 8.85 21.85
N GLN A 30 10.60 7.64 21.58
CA GLN A 30 10.48 6.60 22.60
C GLN A 30 11.84 6.18 23.18
N ILE A 31 12.88 6.06 22.35
CA ILE A 31 14.24 5.73 22.79
C ILE A 31 14.76 6.85 23.73
N GLU A 32 14.58 8.10 23.38
CA GLU A 32 14.98 9.24 24.21
C GLU A 32 14.27 9.25 25.57
N GLU A 33 13.00 8.85 25.61
CA GLU A 33 12.18 8.80 26.83
C GLU A 33 12.55 7.64 27.77
N PHE A 34 12.77 6.42 27.23
CA PHE A 34 12.97 5.24 28.07
C PHE A 34 14.43 4.87 28.34
N LEU A 35 15.37 5.21 27.44
CA LEU A 35 16.76 4.82 27.55
C LEU A 35 17.44 5.31 28.84
N PRO A 36 17.28 6.58 29.29
CA PRO A 36 17.82 7.03 30.55
C PRO A 36 17.28 6.25 31.76
N LYS A 37 15.98 5.94 31.74
CA LYS A 37 15.33 5.15 32.81
C LYS A 37 15.84 3.70 32.83
N LEU A 38 16.07 3.12 31.65
CA LEU A 38 16.62 1.78 31.51
C LEU A 38 18.03 1.68 32.06
N ILE A 39 18.90 2.67 31.75
CA ILE A 39 20.29 2.75 32.23
C ILE A 39 20.32 2.83 33.77
N LEU A 40 19.42 3.61 34.38
CA LEU A 40 19.33 3.79 35.81
C LEU A 40 18.62 2.63 36.53
N GLY A 41 18.14 1.62 35.80
CA GLY A 41 17.34 0.50 36.38
C GLY A 41 15.96 0.92 36.89
N ASN A 42 15.52 2.13 36.58
CA ASN A 42 14.23 2.70 37.01
C ASN A 42 13.21 2.66 35.85
N TYR A 43 12.73 1.47 35.54
CA TYR A 43 11.75 1.25 34.47
C TYR A 43 10.70 0.23 34.89
N SER A 44 9.50 0.36 34.32
CA SER A 44 8.43 -0.62 34.42
C SER A 44 8.27 -1.40 33.12
N ARG A 45 7.71 -2.59 33.21
CA ARG A 45 7.39 -3.43 32.05
C ARG A 45 5.92 -3.84 32.11
N ILE A 46 5.26 -3.87 30.96
CA ILE A 46 3.92 -4.39 30.83
C ILE A 46 4.02 -5.81 30.27
N LYS A 47 3.45 -6.78 30.96
CA LYS A 47 3.41 -8.17 30.46
C LYS A 47 2.56 -8.24 29.21
N GLN A 48 3.14 -8.77 28.12
CA GLN A 48 2.40 -8.97 26.89
C GLN A 48 1.40 -10.11 27.04
N ASN A 49 0.16 -9.89 26.61
CA ASN A 49 -0.84 -10.95 26.56
C ASN A 49 -0.64 -11.79 25.29
N HIS A 50 -0.06 -12.96 25.44
CA HIS A 50 0.22 -13.89 24.34
C HIS A 50 -1.04 -14.57 23.78
N GLU A 51 -2.15 -14.61 24.51
CA GLU A 51 -3.42 -15.16 24.01
C GLU A 51 -4.04 -14.30 22.90
N LEU A 52 -3.70 -13.00 22.87
CA LEU A 52 -4.14 -12.08 21.82
C LEU A 52 -3.16 -12.01 20.64
N ALA A 53 -2.06 -12.76 20.71
CA ALA A 53 -1.06 -12.75 19.63
C ALA A 53 -1.55 -13.55 18.42
N ASN A 54 -1.20 -13.07 17.24
CA ASN A 54 -1.38 -13.81 15.98
C ASN A 54 -0.09 -13.74 15.15
N THR A 55 0.02 -14.68 14.22
CA THR A 55 1.19 -14.75 13.32
C THR A 55 0.72 -14.75 11.88
N TRP A 56 1.30 -13.86 11.09
CA TRP A 56 1.07 -13.79 9.66
C TRP A 56 2.30 -14.30 8.91
N ARG A 57 2.07 -14.98 7.78
CA ARG A 57 3.17 -15.42 6.93
C ARG A 57 3.96 -14.22 6.40
N LYS A 58 5.25 -14.42 6.18
CA LYS A 58 6.07 -13.44 5.46
C LYS A 58 5.53 -13.30 4.03
N ARG A 59 5.32 -12.07 3.59
CA ARG A 59 4.90 -11.79 2.21
C ARG A 59 6.11 -11.76 1.28
N GLY A 60 5.91 -12.23 0.04
CA GLY A 60 6.88 -12.19 -1.03
C GLY A 60 6.45 -11.26 -2.16
N GLU A 61 7.22 -11.25 -3.23
CA GLU A 61 6.97 -10.41 -4.41
C GLU A 61 5.61 -10.71 -5.06
N SER A 62 5.26 -11.98 -5.16
CA SER A 62 3.97 -12.42 -5.72
C SER A 62 2.73 -11.85 -5.03
N ASP A 63 2.84 -11.48 -3.75
CA ASP A 63 1.76 -10.84 -3.00
C ASP A 63 1.47 -9.41 -3.48
N GLY A 64 2.37 -8.81 -4.25
CA GLY A 64 2.21 -7.50 -4.86
C GLY A 64 1.53 -7.53 -6.23
N LYS A 65 1.23 -8.72 -6.78
CA LYS A 65 0.57 -8.83 -8.07
C LYS A 65 -0.87 -8.31 -8.00
N ILE A 66 -1.17 -7.36 -8.88
CA ILE A 66 -2.51 -6.78 -9.00
C ILE A 66 -3.42 -7.77 -9.72
N ASP A 67 -4.57 -8.06 -9.11
CA ASP A 67 -5.69 -8.75 -9.75
C ASP A 67 -6.80 -7.70 -9.98
N TRP A 68 -7.05 -7.35 -11.22
CA TRP A 68 -8.05 -6.34 -11.57
C TRP A 68 -9.48 -6.70 -11.18
N ARG A 69 -9.76 -7.99 -10.88
CA ARG A 69 -11.06 -8.45 -10.37
C ARG A 69 -11.34 -7.97 -8.94
N MET A 70 -10.31 -7.56 -8.20
CA MET A 70 -10.48 -6.90 -6.90
C MET A 70 -11.18 -5.55 -7.08
N ASP A 71 -11.78 -5.03 -6.01
CA ASP A 71 -12.31 -3.66 -6.03
C ASP A 71 -11.17 -2.61 -6.07
N ALA A 72 -11.47 -1.45 -6.62
CA ALA A 72 -10.49 -0.38 -6.77
C ALA A 72 -9.88 0.10 -5.44
N LYS A 73 -10.62 -0.01 -4.32
CA LYS A 73 -10.14 0.37 -2.99
C LYS A 73 -9.10 -0.63 -2.50
N SER A 74 -9.33 -1.92 -2.70
CA SER A 74 -8.38 -2.97 -2.32
C SER A 74 -7.09 -2.86 -3.11
N ILE A 75 -7.16 -2.65 -4.43
CA ILE A 75 -5.96 -2.43 -5.26
C ILE A 75 -5.26 -1.11 -4.87
N HIS A 76 -5.99 -0.04 -4.62
CA HIS A 76 -5.41 1.22 -4.13
C HIS A 76 -4.66 1.04 -2.81
N ASN A 77 -5.23 0.27 -1.88
CA ASN A 77 -4.57 -0.03 -0.61
C ASN A 77 -3.33 -0.92 -0.81
N LEU A 78 -3.37 -1.89 -1.72
CA LEU A 78 -2.21 -2.70 -2.08
C LEU A 78 -1.07 -1.81 -2.62
N VAL A 79 -1.38 -0.91 -3.55
CA VAL A 79 -0.41 0.02 -4.13
C VAL A 79 0.21 0.92 -3.07
N ARG A 80 -0.61 1.60 -2.25
CA ARG A 80 -0.08 2.49 -1.21
C ARG A 80 0.71 1.76 -0.12
N GLY A 81 0.33 0.51 0.18
CA GLY A 81 1.03 -0.31 1.17
C GLY A 81 2.35 -0.89 0.69
N LEU A 82 2.58 -0.96 -0.63
CA LEU A 82 3.79 -1.49 -1.24
C LEU A 82 4.63 -0.43 -1.96
N THR A 83 4.24 0.85 -1.93
CA THR A 83 5.06 1.91 -2.53
C THR A 83 6.41 2.05 -1.84
N LYS A 84 7.32 2.81 -2.43
CA LYS A 84 8.68 3.00 -1.88
C LYS A 84 8.65 3.29 -0.36
N PRO A 85 9.52 2.66 0.41
CA PRO A 85 10.74 1.92 0.04
C PRO A 85 10.54 0.44 -0.33
N TYR A 86 9.31 -0.05 -0.43
CA TYR A 86 9.01 -1.44 -0.77
C TYR A 86 9.02 -1.69 -2.28
N VAL A 87 8.79 -2.96 -2.65
CA VAL A 87 8.97 -3.49 -4.02
C VAL A 87 7.96 -2.99 -5.06
N GLY A 88 6.87 -2.34 -4.64
CA GLY A 88 5.78 -1.89 -5.50
C GLY A 88 4.76 -2.98 -5.83
N ALA A 89 3.48 -2.59 -5.90
CA ALA A 89 2.48 -3.43 -6.53
C ALA A 89 2.73 -3.48 -8.04
N HIS A 90 2.36 -4.57 -8.71
CA HIS A 90 2.68 -4.76 -10.12
C HIS A 90 1.64 -5.59 -10.85
N PHE A 91 1.66 -5.50 -12.17
CA PHE A 91 0.95 -6.40 -13.08
C PHE A 91 1.85 -6.71 -14.29
N LEU A 92 1.48 -7.76 -15.04
CA LEU A 92 2.19 -8.12 -16.27
C LEU A 92 1.39 -7.63 -17.47
N HIS A 93 2.09 -7.00 -18.42
CA HIS A 93 1.54 -6.63 -19.71
C HIS A 93 2.57 -6.93 -20.80
N SER A 94 2.19 -7.78 -21.78
CA SER A 94 3.09 -8.24 -22.86
C SER A 94 4.43 -8.75 -22.31
N ASP A 95 4.38 -9.64 -21.32
CA ASP A 95 5.53 -10.25 -20.62
C ASP A 95 6.44 -9.26 -19.89
N LYS A 96 6.03 -8.01 -19.76
CA LYS A 96 6.76 -7.00 -18.98
C LYS A 96 6.07 -6.74 -17.65
N GLU A 97 6.84 -6.69 -16.59
CA GLU A 97 6.34 -6.25 -15.29
C GLU A 97 6.22 -4.72 -15.25
N ILE A 98 5.03 -4.26 -14.88
CA ILE A 98 4.73 -2.83 -14.71
C ILE A 98 4.49 -2.58 -13.23
N LYS A 99 5.37 -1.82 -12.59
CA LYS A 99 5.20 -1.38 -11.20
C LYS A 99 4.20 -0.23 -11.14
N VAL A 100 3.34 -0.26 -10.14
CA VAL A 100 2.36 0.79 -9.87
C VAL A 100 2.68 1.45 -8.54
N TRP A 101 3.08 2.72 -8.58
CA TRP A 101 3.54 3.45 -7.41
C TRP A 101 2.48 4.37 -6.81
N LYS A 102 1.55 4.84 -7.63
CA LYS A 102 0.50 5.75 -7.17
C LYS A 102 -0.76 5.60 -8.01
N THR A 103 -1.90 5.60 -7.33
CA THR A 103 -3.22 5.45 -7.95
C THR A 103 -4.23 6.41 -7.35
N GLN A 104 -5.36 6.56 -8.01
CA GLN A 104 -6.54 7.27 -7.53
C GLN A 104 -7.78 6.46 -7.86
N ILE A 105 -8.68 6.33 -6.88
CA ILE A 105 -9.96 5.66 -7.08
C ILE A 105 -10.87 6.58 -7.89
N ILE A 106 -11.47 6.05 -8.96
CA ILE A 106 -12.50 6.70 -9.76
C ILE A 106 -13.80 5.94 -9.54
N LYS A 107 -14.79 6.61 -8.96
CA LYS A 107 -16.13 6.04 -8.82
C LYS A 107 -16.74 5.87 -10.20
N CYS A 108 -17.21 4.69 -10.49
CA CYS A 108 -17.96 4.40 -11.71
C CYS A 108 -18.92 3.25 -11.45
N ASP A 109 -20.13 3.38 -11.98
CA ASP A 109 -21.20 2.40 -11.80
C ASP A 109 -21.39 1.53 -13.07
N PHE A 110 -20.36 1.45 -13.93
CA PHE A 110 -20.41 0.61 -15.12
C PHE A 110 -20.48 -0.86 -14.72
N LEU A 111 -21.66 -1.42 -14.85
CA LEU A 111 -21.91 -2.85 -14.75
C LEU A 111 -21.57 -3.51 -16.10
N ASN A 112 -21.32 -4.81 -16.08
CA ASN A 112 -21.09 -5.64 -17.29
C ASN A 112 -19.87 -5.21 -18.15
N ILE A 113 -18.86 -4.61 -17.51
CA ILE A 113 -17.56 -4.37 -18.11
C ILE A 113 -16.53 -5.22 -17.40
N GLU A 114 -15.77 -5.99 -18.17
CA GLU A 114 -14.76 -6.89 -17.66
C GLU A 114 -13.63 -6.10 -16.94
N PRO A 115 -13.20 -6.54 -15.74
CA PRO A 115 -12.05 -5.95 -15.05
C PRO A 115 -10.76 -6.08 -15.88
N GLY A 116 -9.86 -5.09 -15.74
CA GLY A 116 -8.64 -4.98 -16.52
C GLY A 116 -8.77 -4.12 -17.78
N LYS A 117 -9.99 -3.80 -18.20
CA LYS A 117 -10.22 -2.96 -19.40
C LYS A 117 -9.78 -1.51 -19.17
N VAL A 118 -9.05 -0.96 -20.12
CA VAL A 118 -8.72 0.49 -20.18
C VAL A 118 -9.99 1.26 -20.56
N MET A 119 -10.55 1.98 -19.59
CA MET A 119 -11.81 2.73 -19.73
C MET A 119 -11.60 4.15 -20.29
N GLY A 120 -10.40 4.66 -20.14
CA GLY A 120 -10.07 6.02 -20.58
C GLY A 120 -8.63 6.37 -20.29
N ILE A 121 -8.23 7.50 -20.85
CA ILE A 121 -6.91 8.11 -20.65
C ILE A 121 -7.17 9.58 -20.31
N ASP A 122 -6.62 10.05 -19.20
CA ASP A 122 -6.81 11.44 -18.80
C ASP A 122 -5.92 12.41 -19.63
N LYS A 123 -6.11 13.71 -19.42
CA LYS A 123 -5.33 14.76 -20.12
C LYS A 123 -3.82 14.70 -19.86
N LYS A 124 -3.38 13.95 -18.85
CA LYS A 124 -1.97 13.73 -18.50
C LYS A 124 -1.45 12.38 -18.98
N GLY A 125 -2.24 11.63 -19.74
CA GLY A 125 -1.88 10.30 -20.23
C GLY A 125 -2.03 9.19 -19.17
N CYS A 126 -2.67 9.46 -18.02
CA CYS A 126 -2.89 8.42 -17.00
C CYS A 126 -4.02 7.48 -17.41
N LEU A 127 -3.76 6.20 -17.42
CA LEU A 127 -4.74 5.16 -17.73
C LEU A 127 -5.78 5.03 -16.61
N ILE A 128 -7.04 4.83 -16.99
CA ILE A 128 -8.15 4.52 -16.09
C ILE A 128 -8.60 3.10 -16.38
N ILE A 129 -8.41 2.21 -15.39
CA ILE A 129 -8.64 0.77 -15.55
C ILE A 129 -9.89 0.35 -14.78
N LYS A 130 -10.75 -0.44 -15.41
CA LYS A 130 -11.90 -1.07 -14.75
C LYS A 130 -11.42 -2.10 -13.73
N CYS A 131 -11.93 -1.99 -12.51
CA CYS A 131 -11.74 -2.99 -11.46
C CYS A 131 -13.03 -3.76 -11.20
N GLY A 132 -13.01 -4.77 -10.36
CA GLY A 132 -14.23 -5.50 -10.00
C GLY A 132 -15.35 -4.56 -9.56
N LYS A 133 -15.04 -3.58 -8.70
CA LYS A 133 -15.93 -2.46 -8.37
C LYS A 133 -15.18 -1.15 -8.57
N ASN A 134 -15.80 -0.17 -9.20
CA ASN A 134 -15.20 1.11 -9.57
C ASN A 134 -14.05 0.98 -10.59
N SER A 135 -13.28 2.03 -10.75
CA SER A 135 -12.08 2.06 -11.61
C SER A 135 -10.91 2.68 -10.87
N LEU A 136 -9.72 2.43 -11.36
CA LEU A 136 -8.49 2.92 -10.78
C LEU A 136 -7.71 3.72 -11.83
N LYS A 137 -7.38 4.98 -11.52
CA LYS A 137 -6.46 5.77 -12.32
C LYS A 137 -5.03 5.48 -11.91
N LEU A 138 -4.17 5.11 -12.86
CA LEU A 138 -2.75 4.86 -12.65
C LEU A 138 -2.00 6.19 -12.79
N ILE A 139 -1.58 6.79 -11.65
CA ILE A 139 -0.94 8.11 -11.64
C ILE A 139 0.56 7.99 -11.89
N LYS A 140 1.20 6.95 -11.33
CA LYS A 140 2.63 6.70 -11.49
C LYS A 140 2.88 5.21 -11.67
N ILE A 141 3.42 4.87 -12.82
CA ILE A 141 3.81 3.50 -13.19
C ILE A 141 5.25 3.47 -13.71
N GLU A 142 5.87 2.31 -13.68
CA GLU A 142 7.26 2.11 -14.12
C GLU A 142 7.45 0.66 -14.61
N PRO A 143 7.95 0.45 -15.83
CA PRO A 143 8.17 1.42 -16.89
C PRO A 143 6.88 2.06 -17.40
N ASN A 144 6.99 3.13 -18.18
CA ASN A 144 5.83 3.72 -18.84
C ASN A 144 5.18 2.70 -19.76
N LEU A 145 3.86 2.71 -19.77
CA LEU A 145 3.04 1.84 -20.59
C LEU A 145 2.19 2.67 -21.54
N SER A 146 2.24 2.32 -22.83
CA SER A 146 1.30 2.82 -23.84
C SER A 146 0.19 1.78 -24.02
N ALA A 147 -1.04 2.18 -23.78
CA ALA A 147 -2.21 1.36 -24.02
C ALA A 147 -3.34 2.24 -24.56
N SER A 148 -4.23 1.65 -25.33
CA SER A 148 -5.38 2.34 -25.95
C SER A 148 -6.65 2.06 -25.15
N ILE A 149 -7.65 2.93 -25.29
CA ILE A 149 -8.98 2.68 -24.72
C ILE A 149 -9.54 1.40 -25.35
N GLY A 150 -9.98 0.49 -24.49
CA GLY A 150 -10.48 -0.82 -24.89
C GLY A 150 -9.50 -1.97 -24.70
N ASP A 151 -8.19 -1.69 -24.57
CA ASP A 151 -7.19 -2.72 -24.28
C ASP A 151 -7.42 -3.34 -22.88
N TYR A 152 -6.83 -4.49 -22.65
CA TYR A 152 -6.86 -5.22 -21.37
C TYR A 152 -5.45 -5.32 -20.79
N LEU A 153 -5.36 -5.12 -19.47
CA LEU A 153 -4.11 -5.22 -18.71
C LEU A 153 -4.11 -6.42 -17.78
#